data_632bdffb3d84b521de6bba62afea1302
#
_entry.id   632bdffb3d84b521de6bba62afea1302
#
_cell.length_a   1.000
_cell.length_b   1.000
_cell.length_c   1.000
_cell.angle_alpha   90.00
_cell.angle_beta   90.00
_cell.angle_gamma   90.00
#
_symmetry.space_group_name_H-M   'P 1'
#
loop_
_entity.id
_entity.type
_entity.pdbx_description
1 polymer ?
#
loop_
_entity_poly.entity_id
_entity_poly.type
_entity_poly.pdbx_seq_one_letter_code
_entity_poly.pdbx_strand_id
1 'polypeptide(L)'
;MASTDTPQLSSLRSPRVIAARKLARRAQRGKDRRFLAEGPQAVREAVAYGLLPGGREHAVVEIYLTPEAAERHGEIVAAARAVDLPVLTATDEVIADICDTVTPQGIVALCRFLDTPFAEVLKARPKLVAVLANVRDPGNAGTVLRTADAAGADAVVLTDASVDLYNPKAVRASVGSLFHLPVAVGVPIEQVVAELKANGVRVLAADGAGERDLDQELDEGTLGAPSAWIFGNEAWGLPEETRSLADEVVRVPIHGHAESLNLATAAAVCLYASARAQRSPAGCREPGTER
;
A
#
# COMPACT_ATOMS: atom_id res chain seq x y z
N MET A 1 28.91 -28.55 -11.18
CA MET A 1 29.61 -28.63 -9.90
C MET A 1 28.85 -27.73 -8.94
N ALA A 2 28.06 -28.29 -8.04
CA ALA A 2 27.37 -27.52 -7.00
C ALA A 2 28.42 -26.96 -6.05
N SER A 3 28.56 -25.65 -6.02
CA SER A 3 29.36 -24.97 -5.01
C SER A 3 28.70 -25.21 -3.65
N THR A 4 29.33 -25.96 -2.78
CA THR A 4 28.95 -26.15 -1.37
C THR A 4 29.27 -24.87 -0.62
N ASP A 5 28.64 -23.76 -0.99
CA ASP A 5 28.78 -22.49 -0.28
C ASP A 5 28.00 -22.61 1.05
N THR A 6 28.76 -22.75 2.13
CA THR A 6 28.20 -22.73 3.49
C THR A 6 27.44 -21.43 3.69
N PRO A 7 26.16 -21.45 4.10
CA PRO A 7 25.39 -20.24 4.30
C PRO A 7 26.10 -19.24 5.22
N GLN A 8 26.15 -17.97 4.80
CA GLN A 8 26.81 -16.88 5.54
C GLN A 8 26.13 -16.60 6.88
N LEU A 9 24.81 -16.85 6.96
CA LEU A 9 24.01 -16.72 8.18
C LEU A 9 23.45 -18.10 8.56
N SER A 10 24.09 -18.76 9.52
CA SER A 10 23.69 -20.08 10.03
C SER A 10 23.34 -20.09 11.52
N SER A 11 23.48 -18.95 12.21
CA SER A 11 23.25 -18.87 13.65
C SER A 11 22.11 -17.87 13.98
N LEU A 12 21.10 -18.33 14.70
CA LEU A 12 20.02 -17.51 15.28
C LEU A 12 20.53 -16.45 16.29
N ARG A 13 21.80 -16.63 16.76
CA ARG A 13 22.47 -15.69 17.68
C ARG A 13 23.25 -14.59 16.94
N SER A 14 23.30 -14.63 15.62
CA SER A 14 23.92 -13.57 14.84
C SER A 14 23.29 -12.21 15.16
N PRO A 15 24.08 -11.15 15.40
CA PRO A 15 23.52 -9.81 15.64
C PRO A 15 22.58 -9.34 14.54
N ARG A 16 22.82 -9.67 13.26
CA ARG A 16 21.94 -9.37 12.12
C ARG A 16 20.59 -10.08 12.24
N VAL A 17 20.60 -11.38 12.52
CA VAL A 17 19.39 -12.19 12.69
C VAL A 17 18.56 -11.67 13.87
N ILE A 18 19.19 -11.38 15.00
CA ILE A 18 18.52 -10.81 16.17
C ILE A 18 17.90 -9.44 15.84
N ALA A 19 18.61 -8.59 15.10
CA ALA A 19 18.09 -7.28 14.69
C ALA A 19 16.89 -7.42 13.75
N ALA A 20 16.98 -8.27 12.72
CA ALA A 20 15.88 -8.54 11.78
C ALA A 20 14.64 -9.08 12.50
N ARG A 21 14.78 -10.10 13.32
CA ARG A 21 13.67 -10.69 14.11
C ARG A 21 12.96 -9.68 15.00
N LYS A 22 13.67 -8.72 15.59
CA LYS A 22 13.06 -7.67 16.41
C LYS A 22 12.08 -6.78 15.64
N LEU A 23 12.21 -6.70 14.31
CA LEU A 23 11.30 -5.90 13.45
C LEU A 23 9.89 -6.50 13.35
N ALA A 24 9.63 -7.69 13.87
CA ALA A 24 8.27 -8.17 14.11
C ALA A 24 7.49 -7.21 15.03
N ARG A 25 8.16 -6.44 15.90
CA ARG A 25 7.55 -5.52 16.87
C ARG A 25 7.45 -4.10 16.29
N ARG A 26 6.25 -3.48 16.36
CA ARG A 26 6.00 -2.10 15.88
C ARG A 26 6.98 -1.08 16.49
N ALA A 27 7.22 -1.16 17.80
CA ALA A 27 8.13 -0.23 18.48
C ALA A 27 9.56 -0.29 17.91
N GLN A 28 10.05 -1.49 17.56
CA GLN A 28 11.38 -1.63 16.97
C GLN A 28 11.42 -1.11 15.53
N ARG A 29 10.39 -1.40 14.71
CA ARG A 29 10.28 -0.84 13.37
C ARG A 29 10.32 0.69 13.39
N GLY A 30 9.51 1.30 14.27
CA GLY A 30 9.48 2.76 14.42
C GLY A 30 10.82 3.35 14.84
N LYS A 31 11.53 2.67 15.78
CA LYS A 31 12.86 3.10 16.25
C LYS A 31 13.93 3.02 15.15
N ASP A 32 13.97 1.90 14.44
CA ASP A 32 15.03 1.62 13.47
C ASP A 32 14.68 2.18 12.08
N ARG A 33 13.43 2.61 11.88
CA ARG A 33 12.88 3.03 10.58
C ARG A 33 13.12 1.97 9.49
N ARG A 34 12.89 0.68 9.86
CA ARG A 34 13.11 -0.48 9.01
C ARG A 34 11.98 -1.48 9.13
N PHE A 35 11.78 -2.28 8.09
CA PHE A 35 10.80 -3.37 8.05
C PHE A 35 11.32 -4.53 7.19
N LEU A 36 10.59 -5.66 7.22
CA LEU A 36 10.89 -6.82 6.40
C LEU A 36 9.86 -6.97 5.28
N ALA A 37 10.35 -7.17 4.07
CA ALA A 37 9.56 -7.54 2.91
C ALA A 37 9.79 -9.03 2.62
N GLU A 38 8.76 -9.84 2.90
CA GLU A 38 8.82 -11.30 2.81
C GLU A 38 8.32 -11.81 1.46
N GLY A 39 9.04 -12.74 0.87
CA GLY A 39 8.68 -13.44 -0.35
C GLY A 39 9.18 -12.79 -1.63
N PRO A 40 9.28 -13.57 -2.73
CA PRO A 40 9.96 -13.16 -3.95
C PRO A 40 9.32 -11.95 -4.64
N GLN A 41 7.98 -11.85 -4.61
CA GLN A 41 7.30 -10.71 -5.24
C GLN A 41 7.64 -9.40 -4.52
N ALA A 42 7.50 -9.34 -3.19
CA ALA A 42 7.81 -8.14 -2.43
C ALA A 42 9.29 -7.76 -2.54
N VAL A 43 10.20 -8.74 -2.53
CA VAL A 43 11.64 -8.50 -2.68
C VAL A 43 11.98 -7.98 -4.09
N ARG A 44 11.34 -8.52 -5.14
CA ARG A 44 11.52 -8.03 -6.52
C ARG A 44 11.15 -6.56 -6.63
N GLU A 45 9.96 -6.17 -6.13
CA GLU A 45 9.49 -4.79 -6.19
C GLU A 45 10.35 -3.86 -5.32
N ALA A 46 10.83 -4.34 -4.16
CA ALA A 46 11.75 -3.59 -3.31
C ALA A 46 13.09 -3.28 -4.02
N VAL A 47 13.64 -4.25 -4.74
CA VAL A 47 14.87 -4.05 -5.54
C VAL A 47 14.61 -3.08 -6.70
N ALA A 48 13.49 -3.26 -7.41
CA ALA A 48 13.11 -2.43 -8.54
C ALA A 48 12.88 -0.96 -8.13
N TYR A 49 12.38 -0.69 -6.92
CA TYR A 49 12.16 0.66 -6.39
C TYR A 49 13.41 1.54 -6.45
N GLY A 50 14.58 1.00 -6.13
CA GLY A 50 15.85 1.74 -6.18
C GLY A 50 16.35 2.01 -7.61
N LEU A 51 15.75 1.37 -8.62
CA LEU A 51 16.09 1.54 -10.03
C LEU A 51 15.21 2.59 -10.73
N LEU A 52 14.18 3.12 -10.05
CA LEU A 52 13.27 4.10 -10.61
C LEU A 52 14.00 5.44 -10.90
N PRO A 53 13.65 6.15 -12.00
CA PRO A 53 14.20 7.47 -12.28
C PRO A 53 13.94 8.46 -11.16
N GLY A 54 14.92 9.32 -10.83
CA GLY A 54 14.76 10.36 -9.82
C GLY A 54 15.72 10.26 -8.63
N GLY A 55 16.67 9.30 -8.64
CA GLY A 55 17.74 9.22 -7.64
C GLY A 55 17.24 8.87 -6.24
N ARG A 56 16.16 8.09 -6.13
CA ARG A 56 15.66 7.59 -4.84
C ARG A 56 16.71 6.69 -4.19
N GLU A 57 16.93 6.88 -2.90
CA GLU A 57 17.75 5.93 -2.14
C GLU A 57 17.11 4.54 -2.20
N HIS A 58 17.94 3.49 -2.32
CA HIS A 58 17.42 2.12 -2.34
C HIS A 58 16.59 1.82 -1.10
N ALA A 59 15.38 1.28 -1.30
CA ALA A 59 14.54 0.80 -0.21
C ALA A 59 15.24 -0.34 0.56
N VAL A 60 15.90 -1.23 -0.17
CA VAL A 60 16.59 -2.41 0.37
C VAL A 60 17.90 -2.03 1.04
N VAL A 61 18.10 -2.55 2.24
CA VAL A 61 19.37 -2.47 2.99
C VAL A 61 20.19 -3.71 2.73
N GLU A 62 19.58 -4.91 2.82
CA GLU A 62 20.19 -6.20 2.56
C GLU A 62 19.10 -7.26 2.30
N ILE A 63 19.47 -8.33 1.60
CA ILE A 63 18.60 -9.45 1.27
C ILE A 63 19.14 -10.71 1.93
N TYR A 64 18.26 -11.48 2.56
CA TYR A 64 18.54 -12.81 3.09
C TYR A 64 17.79 -13.85 2.28
N LEU A 65 18.46 -14.93 1.88
CA LEU A 65 17.83 -15.99 1.12
C LEU A 65 18.52 -17.33 1.32
N THR A 66 17.75 -18.41 1.18
CA THR A 66 18.32 -19.76 1.18
C THR A 66 19.07 -20.04 -0.13
N PRO A 67 20.03 -20.98 -0.16
CA PRO A 67 20.68 -21.38 -1.41
C PRO A 67 19.69 -21.80 -2.49
N GLU A 68 18.63 -22.55 -2.11
CA GLU A 68 17.57 -22.96 -3.02
C GLU A 68 16.76 -21.76 -3.59
N ALA A 69 16.45 -20.79 -2.74
CA ALA A 69 15.77 -19.57 -3.19
C ALA A 69 16.67 -18.72 -4.09
N ALA A 70 18.00 -18.72 -3.87
CA ALA A 70 18.95 -18.02 -4.74
C ALA A 70 18.97 -18.61 -6.16
N GLU A 71 18.92 -19.95 -6.27
CA GLU A 71 18.82 -20.61 -7.58
C GLU A 71 17.47 -20.34 -8.26
N ARG A 72 16.37 -20.45 -7.49
CA ARG A 72 15.00 -20.26 -8.00
C ARG A 72 14.72 -18.82 -8.44
N HIS A 73 15.31 -17.83 -7.79
CA HIS A 73 15.09 -16.39 -8.01
C HIS A 73 16.38 -15.69 -8.45
N GLY A 74 17.15 -16.32 -9.33
CA GLY A 74 18.42 -15.80 -9.84
C GLY A 74 18.32 -14.40 -10.46
N GLU A 75 17.16 -14.05 -11.05
CA GLU A 75 16.90 -12.72 -11.61
C GLU A 75 16.88 -11.62 -10.52
N ILE A 76 16.31 -11.90 -9.34
CA ILE A 76 16.29 -10.96 -8.21
C ILE A 76 17.72 -10.77 -7.67
N VAL A 77 18.46 -11.88 -7.54
CA VAL A 77 19.87 -11.85 -7.09
C VAL A 77 20.74 -11.05 -8.05
N ALA A 78 20.55 -11.26 -9.35
CA ALA A 78 21.30 -10.54 -10.38
C ALA A 78 20.97 -9.03 -10.36
N ALA A 79 19.69 -8.67 -10.28
CA ALA A 79 19.26 -7.27 -10.18
C ALA A 79 19.80 -6.58 -8.91
N ALA A 80 19.76 -7.24 -7.76
CA ALA A 80 20.30 -6.71 -6.52
C ALA A 80 21.82 -6.49 -6.58
N ARG A 81 22.57 -7.44 -7.15
CA ARG A 81 24.03 -7.34 -7.32
C ARG A 81 24.43 -6.26 -8.30
N ALA A 82 23.64 -6.03 -9.34
CA ALA A 82 23.91 -4.98 -10.33
C ALA A 82 23.91 -3.56 -9.73
N VAL A 83 23.33 -3.39 -8.56
CA VAL A 83 23.29 -2.12 -7.80
C VAL A 83 23.96 -2.23 -6.42
N ASP A 84 24.88 -3.15 -6.27
CA ASP A 84 25.71 -3.38 -5.08
C ASP A 84 24.92 -3.60 -3.78
N LEU A 85 23.70 -4.12 -3.85
CA LEU A 85 22.92 -4.49 -2.66
C LEU A 85 23.52 -5.77 -2.03
N PRO A 86 23.71 -5.78 -0.70
CA PRO A 86 24.16 -6.96 0.01
C PRO A 86 23.15 -8.11 -0.10
N VAL A 87 23.61 -9.25 -0.62
CA VAL A 87 22.83 -10.49 -0.74
C VAL A 87 23.54 -11.56 0.07
N LEU A 88 22.90 -12.03 1.13
CA LEU A 88 23.48 -12.95 2.13
C LEU A 88 22.73 -14.29 2.10
N THR A 89 23.46 -15.37 1.93
CA THR A 89 22.88 -16.72 2.06
C THR A 89 22.64 -17.07 3.52
N ALA A 90 21.47 -17.65 3.80
CA ALA A 90 21.01 -18.02 5.14
C ALA A 90 20.46 -19.45 5.14
N THR A 91 20.48 -20.11 6.31
CA THR A 91 19.78 -21.39 6.47
C THR A 91 18.28 -21.22 6.53
N ASP A 92 17.52 -22.28 6.20
CA ASP A 92 16.05 -22.28 6.34
C ASP A 92 15.61 -21.92 7.76
N GLU A 93 16.33 -22.39 8.78
CA GLU A 93 16.07 -22.07 10.18
C GLU A 93 16.19 -20.56 10.47
N VAL A 94 17.19 -19.90 9.89
CA VAL A 94 17.37 -18.44 10.02
C VAL A 94 16.25 -17.71 9.31
N ILE A 95 15.89 -18.10 8.09
CA ILE A 95 14.77 -17.48 7.35
C ILE A 95 13.47 -17.67 8.12
N ALA A 96 13.20 -18.85 8.66
CA ALA A 96 12.00 -19.12 9.47
C ALA A 96 11.94 -18.28 10.76
N ASP A 97 13.09 -18.01 11.39
CA ASP A 97 13.17 -17.22 12.62
C ASP A 97 12.93 -15.71 12.40
N ILE A 98 13.26 -15.18 11.22
CA ILE A 98 13.09 -13.75 10.90
C ILE A 98 11.78 -13.42 10.22
N CYS A 99 11.15 -14.37 9.52
CA CYS A 99 9.87 -14.19 8.85
C CYS A 99 8.69 -14.37 9.82
N ASP A 100 7.62 -13.62 9.58
CA ASP A 100 6.34 -13.75 10.31
C ASP A 100 5.43 -14.84 9.73
N THR A 101 5.67 -15.26 8.50
CA THR A 101 4.88 -16.29 7.83
C THR A 101 5.25 -17.70 8.29
N VAL A 102 4.25 -18.58 8.43
CA VAL A 102 4.44 -19.97 8.87
C VAL A 102 5.26 -20.78 7.86
N THR A 103 5.12 -20.46 6.58
CA THR A 103 5.83 -21.14 5.47
C THR A 103 6.60 -20.11 4.64
N PRO A 104 7.79 -19.68 5.06
CA PRO A 104 8.60 -18.76 4.29
C PRO A 104 8.98 -19.30 2.91
N GLN A 105 9.05 -18.42 1.93
CA GLN A 105 9.44 -18.76 0.57
C GLN A 105 10.96 -18.69 0.34
N GLY A 106 11.73 -18.69 1.42
CA GLY A 106 13.18 -18.73 1.38
C GLY A 106 13.88 -17.40 1.06
N ILE A 107 13.15 -16.30 0.90
CA ILE A 107 13.71 -14.97 0.59
C ILE A 107 13.00 -13.86 1.35
N VAL A 108 13.78 -12.91 1.89
CA VAL A 108 13.28 -11.73 2.61
C VAL A 108 14.27 -10.57 2.44
N ALA A 109 13.76 -9.36 2.28
CA ALA A 109 14.55 -8.14 2.24
C ALA A 109 14.36 -7.31 3.52
N LEU A 110 15.43 -6.79 4.07
CA LEU A 110 15.43 -5.74 5.07
C LEU A 110 15.34 -4.41 4.34
N CYS A 111 14.27 -3.64 4.59
CA CYS A 111 13.98 -2.40 3.90
C CYS A 111 13.91 -1.21 4.85
N ARG A 112 14.19 0.01 4.34
CA ARG A 112 13.92 1.29 4.99
C ARG A 112 12.45 1.65 4.86
N PHE A 113 11.92 2.45 5.77
CA PHE A 113 10.60 3.06 5.61
C PHE A 113 10.55 3.94 4.35
N LEU A 114 9.39 3.99 3.71
CA LEU A 114 9.16 4.65 2.43
C LEU A 114 8.20 5.84 2.55
N ASP A 115 7.96 6.33 3.79
CA ASP A 115 7.01 7.42 4.00
C ASP A 115 7.33 8.60 3.11
N THR A 116 6.32 9.06 2.38
CA THR A 116 6.38 10.28 1.59
C THR A 116 5.74 11.41 2.39
N PRO A 117 6.40 12.55 2.59
CA PRO A 117 5.77 13.71 3.21
C PRO A 117 4.49 14.09 2.46
N PHE A 118 3.39 14.37 3.18
CA PHE A 118 2.12 14.69 2.54
C PHE A 118 2.20 15.90 1.60
N ALA A 119 3.01 16.90 1.95
CA ALA A 119 3.28 18.04 1.09
C ALA A 119 3.90 17.65 -0.27
N GLU A 120 4.72 16.59 -0.33
CA GLU A 120 5.28 16.11 -1.60
C GLU A 120 4.22 15.37 -2.44
N VAL A 121 3.28 14.67 -1.78
CA VAL A 121 2.12 14.08 -2.47
C VAL A 121 1.30 15.18 -3.15
N LEU A 122 1.03 16.28 -2.46
CA LEU A 122 0.24 17.40 -2.99
C LEU A 122 0.97 18.15 -4.13
N LYS A 123 2.28 18.32 -4.03
CA LYS A 123 3.10 18.92 -5.11
C LYS A 123 2.99 18.17 -6.44
N ALA A 124 2.79 16.85 -6.38
CA ALA A 124 2.60 16.02 -7.57
C ALA A 124 1.24 16.24 -8.24
N ARG A 125 0.32 17.03 -7.64
CA ARG A 125 -1.04 17.29 -8.12
C ARG A 125 -1.83 16.00 -8.37
N PRO A 126 -2.08 15.21 -7.33
CA PRO A 126 -2.72 13.92 -7.46
C PRO A 126 -4.16 14.08 -8.00
N LYS A 127 -4.58 13.14 -8.85
CA LYS A 127 -5.94 13.05 -9.39
C LYS A 127 -6.80 12.04 -8.65
N LEU A 128 -6.18 11.00 -8.10
CA LEU A 128 -6.88 9.97 -7.34
C LEU A 128 -6.07 9.59 -6.10
N VAL A 129 -6.67 9.76 -4.93
CA VAL A 129 -6.03 9.47 -3.63
C VAL A 129 -6.92 8.54 -2.81
N ALA A 130 -6.35 7.53 -2.19
CA ALA A 130 -7.02 6.73 -1.16
C ALA A 130 -6.60 7.21 0.23
N VAL A 131 -7.55 7.53 1.10
CA VAL A 131 -7.32 7.96 2.48
C VAL A 131 -7.89 6.90 3.43
N LEU A 132 -7.04 6.29 4.25
CA LEU A 132 -7.40 5.30 5.25
C LEU A 132 -7.51 5.99 6.62
N ALA A 133 -8.75 6.19 7.08
CA ALA A 133 -9.05 6.85 8.34
C ALA A 133 -9.42 5.82 9.42
N ASN A 134 -8.63 5.71 10.49
CA ASN A 134 -8.87 4.77 11.59
C ASN A 134 -8.93 3.29 11.19
N VAL A 135 -8.32 2.88 10.09
CA VAL A 135 -8.26 1.48 9.66
C VAL A 135 -7.41 0.67 10.63
N ARG A 136 -7.94 -0.46 11.14
CA ARG A 136 -7.31 -1.25 12.20
C ARG A 136 -6.72 -2.58 11.70
N ASP A 137 -7.31 -3.20 10.68
CA ASP A 137 -6.78 -4.45 10.14
C ASP A 137 -5.66 -4.19 9.13
N PRO A 138 -4.43 -4.70 9.40
CA PRO A 138 -3.30 -4.51 8.50
C PRO A 138 -3.49 -5.23 7.15
N GLY A 139 -4.29 -6.29 7.09
CA GLY A 139 -4.62 -6.97 5.85
C GLY A 139 -5.48 -6.08 4.93
N ASN A 140 -6.50 -5.42 5.49
CA ASN A 140 -7.31 -4.46 4.74
C ASN A 140 -6.46 -3.28 4.25
N ALA A 141 -5.61 -2.70 5.12
CA ALA A 141 -4.73 -1.61 4.71
C ALA A 141 -3.82 -2.00 3.54
N GLY A 142 -3.17 -3.16 3.60
CA GLY A 142 -2.34 -3.67 2.51
C GLY A 142 -3.13 -3.97 1.24
N THR A 143 -4.36 -4.51 1.38
CA THR A 143 -5.24 -4.78 0.22
C THR A 143 -5.73 -3.49 -0.43
N VAL A 144 -6.06 -2.45 0.36
CA VAL A 144 -6.43 -1.14 -0.21
C VAL A 144 -5.24 -0.51 -0.93
N LEU A 145 -4.03 -0.60 -0.37
CA LEU A 145 -2.83 -0.12 -1.05
C LEU A 145 -2.63 -0.81 -2.41
N ARG A 146 -2.77 -2.15 -2.46
CA ARG A 146 -2.70 -2.91 -3.70
C ARG A 146 -3.81 -2.52 -4.69
N THR A 147 -5.01 -2.28 -4.19
CA THR A 147 -6.15 -1.86 -5.01
C THR A 147 -5.95 -0.45 -5.57
N ALA A 148 -5.44 0.47 -4.76
CA ALA A 148 -5.10 1.83 -5.18
C ALA A 148 -4.05 1.83 -6.30
N ASP A 149 -2.99 1.04 -6.14
CA ASP A 149 -1.97 0.83 -7.18
C ASP A 149 -2.61 0.28 -8.47
N ALA A 150 -3.38 -0.79 -8.38
CA ALA A 150 -4.06 -1.40 -9.53
C ALA A 150 -5.07 -0.46 -10.21
N ALA A 151 -5.75 0.41 -9.46
CA ALA A 151 -6.63 1.45 -10.00
C ALA A 151 -5.84 2.62 -10.62
N GLY A 152 -4.54 2.71 -10.36
CA GLY A 152 -3.67 3.81 -10.79
C GLY A 152 -3.94 5.08 -10.00
N ALA A 153 -4.17 4.97 -8.71
CA ALA A 153 -4.15 6.10 -7.80
C ALA A 153 -2.74 6.71 -7.73
N ASP A 154 -2.67 7.99 -7.42
CA ASP A 154 -1.40 8.73 -7.35
C ASP A 154 -0.75 8.64 -5.97
N ALA A 155 -1.53 8.37 -4.92
CA ALA A 155 -1.05 8.23 -3.56
C ALA A 155 -2.05 7.51 -2.64
N VAL A 156 -1.51 7.03 -1.51
CA VAL A 156 -2.30 6.56 -0.36
C VAL A 156 -1.92 7.37 0.88
N VAL A 157 -2.90 7.73 1.69
CA VAL A 157 -2.69 8.42 2.96
C VAL A 157 -3.24 7.55 4.09
N LEU A 158 -2.42 7.23 5.08
CA LEU A 158 -2.85 6.62 6.33
C LEU A 158 -2.85 7.70 7.43
N THR A 159 -4.01 7.91 8.04
CA THR A 159 -4.10 8.87 9.14
C THR A 159 -3.36 8.37 10.39
N ASP A 160 -3.10 9.26 11.32
CA ASP A 160 -2.37 9.01 12.59
C ASP A 160 -3.01 7.91 13.44
N ALA A 161 -4.33 7.76 13.38
CA ALA A 161 -5.07 6.74 14.10
C ALA A 161 -5.15 5.37 13.37
N SER A 162 -4.49 5.22 12.22
CA SER A 162 -4.52 3.97 11.44
C SER A 162 -3.43 2.97 11.84
N VAL A 163 -3.57 1.74 11.34
CA VAL A 163 -2.63 0.65 11.57
C VAL A 163 -1.23 0.99 11.04
N ASP A 164 -0.21 0.34 11.58
CA ASP A 164 1.15 0.42 11.07
C ASP A 164 1.25 -0.22 9.67
N LEU A 165 1.52 0.61 8.67
CA LEU A 165 1.70 0.20 7.27
C LEU A 165 2.79 -0.87 7.11
N TYR A 166 3.84 -0.79 7.92
CA TYR A 166 4.98 -1.71 7.88
C TYR A 166 4.78 -2.98 8.72
N ASN A 167 3.57 -3.22 9.23
CA ASN A 167 3.21 -4.49 9.82
C ASN A 167 3.39 -5.61 8.78
N PRO A 168 4.03 -6.76 9.13
CA PRO A 168 4.27 -7.85 8.19
C PRO A 168 3.02 -8.29 7.41
N LYS A 169 1.85 -8.32 8.05
CA LYS A 169 0.58 -8.66 7.39
C LYS A 169 0.18 -7.61 6.33
N ALA A 170 0.40 -6.31 6.60
CA ALA A 170 0.11 -5.25 5.64
C ALA A 170 1.07 -5.30 4.45
N VAL A 171 2.37 -5.47 4.71
CA VAL A 171 3.39 -5.60 3.67
C VAL A 171 3.09 -6.78 2.76
N ARG A 172 2.78 -7.95 3.31
CA ARG A 172 2.39 -9.13 2.51
C ARG A 172 1.12 -8.89 1.70
N ALA A 173 0.09 -8.30 2.31
CA ALA A 173 -1.19 -8.04 1.62
C ALA A 173 -1.06 -7.03 0.47
N SER A 174 -0.08 -6.13 0.54
CA SER A 174 0.19 -5.17 -0.53
C SER A 174 0.84 -5.80 -1.77
N VAL A 175 1.41 -7.00 -1.66
CA VAL A 175 2.02 -7.77 -2.76
C VAL A 175 3.01 -6.94 -3.59
N GLY A 176 3.78 -6.04 -2.93
CA GLY A 176 4.76 -5.18 -3.59
C GLY A 176 4.27 -3.77 -3.92
N SER A 177 2.97 -3.49 -3.94
CA SER A 177 2.44 -2.15 -4.24
C SER A 177 2.92 -1.05 -3.28
N LEU A 178 3.41 -1.44 -2.09
CA LEU A 178 4.08 -0.53 -1.16
C LEU A 178 5.29 0.18 -1.78
N PHE A 179 5.92 -0.43 -2.78
CA PHE A 179 7.08 0.12 -3.49
C PHE A 179 6.70 0.92 -4.75
N HIS A 180 5.42 0.96 -5.13
CA HIS A 180 4.96 1.65 -6.34
C HIS A 180 4.41 3.04 -6.05
N LEU A 181 3.61 3.15 -4.98
CA LEU A 181 2.88 4.37 -4.66
C LEU A 181 3.55 5.21 -3.57
N PRO A 182 3.54 6.54 -3.68
CA PRO A 182 3.77 7.42 -2.55
C PRO A 182 2.76 7.15 -1.43
N VAL A 183 3.24 6.93 -0.21
CA VAL A 183 2.37 6.74 0.95
C VAL A 183 2.72 7.75 2.04
N ALA A 184 1.76 8.60 2.39
CA ALA A 184 1.87 9.49 3.55
C ALA A 184 1.28 8.79 4.78
N VAL A 185 1.99 8.85 5.90
CA VAL A 185 1.62 8.14 7.13
C VAL A 185 1.60 9.09 8.31
N GLY A 186 0.59 8.95 9.18
CA GLY A 186 0.51 9.68 10.43
C GLY A 186 0.06 11.12 10.29
N VAL A 187 -0.71 11.44 9.26
CA VAL A 187 -1.26 12.79 9.04
C VAL A 187 -2.66 12.87 9.68
N PRO A 188 -2.97 13.89 10.51
CA PRO A 188 -4.32 14.09 11.04
C PRO A 188 -5.36 14.22 9.94
N ILE A 189 -6.54 13.62 10.11
CA ILE A 189 -7.56 13.59 9.05
C ILE A 189 -8.04 14.99 8.65
N GLU A 190 -8.16 15.90 9.60
CA GLU A 190 -8.56 17.29 9.37
C GLU A 190 -7.56 18.01 8.46
N GLN A 191 -6.27 17.78 8.69
CA GLN A 191 -5.21 18.31 7.85
C GLN A 191 -5.25 17.72 6.44
N VAL A 192 -5.41 16.39 6.33
CA VAL A 192 -5.52 15.70 5.03
C VAL A 192 -6.64 16.31 4.20
N VAL A 193 -7.83 16.44 4.78
CA VAL A 193 -9.00 16.98 4.08
C VAL A 193 -8.82 18.44 3.69
N ALA A 194 -8.38 19.28 4.62
CA ALA A 194 -8.18 20.71 4.37
C ALA A 194 -7.17 20.95 3.23
N GLU A 195 -6.03 20.26 3.25
CA GLU A 195 -4.99 20.42 2.24
C GLU A 195 -5.37 19.84 0.88
N LEU A 196 -6.08 18.70 0.82
CA LEU A 196 -6.61 18.15 -0.44
C LEU A 196 -7.59 19.14 -1.10
N LYS A 197 -8.56 19.66 -0.35
CA LYS A 197 -9.52 20.67 -0.83
C LYS A 197 -8.83 21.93 -1.31
N ALA A 198 -7.85 22.44 -0.55
CA ALA A 198 -7.07 23.62 -0.94
C ALA A 198 -6.29 23.41 -2.25
N ASN A 199 -5.99 22.16 -2.61
CA ASN A 199 -5.34 21.78 -3.87
C ASN A 199 -6.32 21.36 -4.98
N GLY A 200 -7.64 21.61 -4.81
CA GLY A 200 -8.66 21.34 -5.81
C GLY A 200 -9.02 19.85 -5.97
N VAL A 201 -8.73 19.03 -4.97
CA VAL A 201 -9.10 17.61 -4.92
C VAL A 201 -10.42 17.48 -4.16
N ARG A 202 -11.46 16.98 -4.81
CA ARG A 202 -12.76 16.71 -4.17
C ARG A 202 -12.64 15.54 -3.19
N VAL A 203 -13.11 15.72 -1.97
CA VAL A 203 -13.01 14.71 -0.91
C VAL A 203 -14.34 13.99 -0.73
N LEU A 204 -14.35 12.68 -0.94
CA LEU A 204 -15.50 11.80 -0.89
C LEU A 204 -15.36 10.82 0.29
N ALA A 205 -16.35 10.74 1.16
CA ALA A 205 -16.40 9.78 2.25
C ALA A 205 -17.20 8.54 1.81
N ALA A 206 -16.54 7.37 1.77
CA ALA A 206 -17.21 6.11 1.48
C ALA A 206 -17.89 5.57 2.75
N ASP A 207 -19.20 5.76 2.88
CA ASP A 207 -19.97 5.33 4.05
C ASP A 207 -21.41 4.96 3.66
N GLY A 208 -21.95 3.91 4.29
CA GLY A 208 -23.30 3.44 4.03
C GLY A 208 -24.41 4.42 4.42
N ALA A 209 -24.12 5.45 5.23
CA ALA A 209 -25.03 6.51 5.59
C ALA A 209 -25.16 7.62 4.55
N GLY A 210 -24.41 7.54 3.43
CA GLY A 210 -24.47 8.53 2.36
C GLY A 210 -25.85 8.66 1.72
N GLU A 211 -26.31 9.88 1.46
CA GLU A 211 -27.55 10.14 0.73
C GLU A 211 -27.38 9.88 -0.77
N ARG A 212 -26.19 10.20 -1.30
CA ARG A 212 -25.82 9.91 -2.69
C ARG A 212 -25.21 8.52 -2.81
N ASP A 213 -25.44 7.88 -3.94
CA ASP A 213 -24.77 6.62 -4.24
C ASP A 213 -23.75 6.73 -5.37
N LEU A 214 -22.91 5.73 -5.47
CA LEU A 214 -21.81 5.71 -6.42
C LEU A 214 -22.27 5.74 -7.88
N ASP A 215 -23.42 5.12 -8.18
CA ASP A 215 -23.95 5.08 -9.55
C ASP A 215 -24.42 6.48 -9.97
N GLN A 216 -25.03 7.25 -9.06
CA GLN A 216 -25.37 8.67 -9.29
C GLN A 216 -24.13 9.51 -9.60
N GLU A 217 -23.05 9.33 -8.80
CA GLU A 217 -21.79 10.05 -9.05
C GLU A 217 -21.17 9.69 -10.42
N LEU A 218 -21.31 8.43 -10.85
CA LEU A 218 -20.87 7.99 -12.18
C LEU A 218 -21.71 8.59 -13.31
N ASP A 219 -23.04 8.57 -13.19
CA ASP A 219 -23.99 9.03 -14.20
C ASP A 219 -23.87 10.54 -14.41
N GLU A 220 -23.69 11.30 -13.34
CA GLU A 220 -23.48 12.75 -13.38
C GLU A 220 -22.08 13.13 -13.85
N GLY A 221 -21.13 12.16 -13.90
CA GLY A 221 -19.76 12.36 -14.35
C GLY A 221 -18.89 13.14 -13.36
N THR A 222 -19.30 13.28 -12.11
CA THR A 222 -18.61 14.04 -11.07
C THR A 222 -17.30 13.39 -10.65
N LEU A 223 -17.16 12.04 -10.81
CA LEU A 223 -15.92 11.29 -10.54
C LEU A 223 -14.82 11.54 -11.57
N GLY A 224 -15.07 12.27 -12.65
CA GLY A 224 -14.05 12.66 -13.63
C GLY A 224 -13.07 13.72 -13.12
N ALA A 225 -13.42 14.47 -12.09
CA ALA A 225 -12.55 15.44 -11.44
C ALA A 225 -11.54 14.78 -10.48
N PRO A 226 -10.42 15.48 -10.15
CA PRO A 226 -9.53 15.01 -9.10
C PRO A 226 -10.28 14.71 -7.79
N SER A 227 -10.10 13.52 -7.24
CA SER A 227 -10.86 13.05 -6.08
C SER A 227 -10.01 12.27 -5.08
N ALA A 228 -10.39 12.36 -3.81
CA ALA A 228 -9.85 11.55 -2.73
C ALA A 228 -10.99 10.82 -2.02
N TRP A 229 -10.83 9.51 -1.83
CA TRP A 229 -11.77 8.68 -1.13
C TRP A 229 -11.32 8.41 0.30
N ILE A 230 -12.15 8.76 1.29
CA ILE A 230 -11.92 8.41 2.69
C ILE A 230 -12.62 7.09 2.99
N PHE A 231 -11.85 6.12 3.47
CA PHE A 231 -12.33 4.81 3.92
C PHE A 231 -12.16 4.70 5.43
N GLY A 232 -13.23 4.33 6.12
CA GLY A 232 -13.31 4.28 7.57
C GLY A 232 -12.93 2.94 8.18
N ASN A 233 -13.23 2.81 9.46
CA ASN A 233 -13.00 1.59 10.23
C ASN A 233 -13.94 0.47 9.80
N GLU A 234 -13.47 -0.78 9.89
CA GLU A 234 -14.19 -1.98 9.47
C GLU A 234 -15.43 -2.28 10.32
N ALA A 235 -15.47 -1.82 11.57
CA ALA A 235 -16.52 -2.13 12.52
C ALA A 235 -17.60 -1.05 12.63
N TRP A 236 -17.22 0.23 12.55
CA TRP A 236 -18.14 1.37 12.76
C TRP A 236 -18.13 2.41 11.63
N GLY A 237 -17.43 2.14 10.52
CA GLY A 237 -17.36 3.08 9.39
C GLY A 237 -16.59 4.35 9.72
N LEU A 238 -17.11 5.48 9.28
CA LEU A 238 -16.56 6.81 9.53
C LEU A 238 -17.35 7.53 10.64
N PRO A 239 -16.68 8.10 11.65
CA PRO A 239 -17.33 8.99 12.62
C PRO A 239 -18.00 10.19 11.94
N GLU A 240 -19.04 10.74 12.55
CA GLU A 240 -19.77 11.91 12.02
C GLU A 240 -18.84 13.09 11.78
N GLU A 241 -17.91 13.33 12.71
CA GLU A 241 -16.93 14.40 12.59
C GLU A 241 -16.07 14.24 11.34
N THR A 242 -15.70 13.00 10.97
CA THR A 242 -14.91 12.74 9.76
C THR A 242 -15.76 12.85 8.51
N ARG A 243 -17.03 12.36 8.53
CA ARG A 243 -17.95 12.48 7.39
C ARG A 243 -18.24 13.93 7.05
N SER A 244 -18.44 14.76 8.07
CA SER A 244 -18.75 16.20 7.88
C SER A 244 -17.58 17.00 7.28
N LEU A 245 -16.36 16.48 7.31
CA LEU A 245 -15.21 17.11 6.63
C LEU A 245 -15.24 16.89 5.13
N ALA A 246 -15.87 15.82 4.62
CA ALA A 246 -15.93 15.51 3.20
C ALA A 246 -16.79 16.52 2.42
N ASP A 247 -16.59 16.59 1.11
CA ASP A 247 -17.48 17.35 0.23
C ASP A 247 -18.78 16.59 -0.03
N GLU A 248 -18.73 15.26 0.02
CA GLU A 248 -19.87 14.39 -0.17
C GLU A 248 -19.67 13.07 0.57
N VAL A 249 -20.75 12.50 1.10
CA VAL A 249 -20.79 11.14 1.66
C VAL A 249 -21.49 10.25 0.63
N VAL A 250 -20.76 9.28 0.13
CA VAL A 250 -21.19 8.41 -0.96
C VAL A 250 -21.29 6.97 -0.50
N ARG A 251 -22.43 6.34 -0.68
CA ARG A 251 -22.62 4.91 -0.42
C ARG A 251 -22.36 4.08 -1.69
N VAL A 252 -21.79 2.92 -1.52
CA VAL A 252 -21.80 1.87 -2.55
C VAL A 252 -23.15 1.16 -2.48
N PRO A 253 -23.94 1.14 -3.57
CA PRO A 253 -25.25 0.50 -3.54
C PRO A 253 -25.13 -1.01 -3.29
N ILE A 254 -25.99 -1.53 -2.42
CA ILE A 254 -26.08 -2.97 -2.10
C ILE A 254 -27.39 -3.49 -2.71
N HIS A 255 -27.26 -4.34 -3.72
CA HIS A 255 -28.42 -4.90 -4.45
C HIS A 255 -28.92 -6.23 -3.88
N GLY A 256 -28.18 -6.83 -2.96
CA GLY A 256 -28.50 -8.11 -2.33
C GLY A 256 -28.91 -7.94 -0.87
N HIS A 257 -28.69 -9.02 -0.08
CA HIS A 257 -29.06 -9.07 1.33
C HIS A 257 -27.90 -8.76 2.29
N ALA A 258 -26.70 -8.42 1.76
CA ALA A 258 -25.58 -8.04 2.59
C ALA A 258 -25.83 -6.66 3.22
N GLU A 259 -25.41 -6.46 4.48
CA GLU A 259 -25.54 -5.18 5.16
C GLU A 259 -24.45 -4.18 4.76
N SER A 260 -23.27 -4.69 4.39
CA SER A 260 -22.11 -3.89 4.01
C SER A 260 -21.10 -4.68 3.19
N LEU A 261 -20.13 -3.99 2.60
CA LEU A 261 -18.96 -4.57 1.97
C LEU A 261 -17.76 -4.56 2.93
N ASN A 262 -16.85 -5.52 2.77
CA ASN A 262 -15.54 -5.41 3.36
C ASN A 262 -14.87 -4.10 2.89
N LEU A 263 -14.10 -3.46 3.78
CA LEU A 263 -13.42 -2.19 3.52
C LEU A 263 -12.63 -2.20 2.20
N ALA A 264 -11.80 -3.21 1.98
CA ALA A 264 -10.96 -3.28 0.78
C ALA A 264 -11.79 -3.50 -0.49
N THR A 265 -12.91 -4.21 -0.37
CA THR A 265 -13.87 -4.40 -1.47
C THR A 265 -14.57 -3.08 -1.82
N ALA A 266 -15.04 -2.34 -0.81
CA ALA A 266 -15.62 -1.00 -1.02
C ALA A 266 -14.61 -0.05 -1.67
N ALA A 267 -13.37 -0.06 -1.18
CA ALA A 267 -12.27 0.72 -1.77
C ALA A 267 -12.02 0.36 -3.24
N ALA A 268 -12.06 -0.94 -3.59
CA ALA A 268 -11.91 -1.37 -4.97
C ALA A 268 -13.00 -0.79 -5.87
N VAL A 269 -14.24 -0.86 -5.45
CA VAL A 269 -15.38 -0.35 -6.22
C VAL A 269 -15.26 1.17 -6.42
N CYS A 270 -15.04 1.94 -5.36
CA CYS A 270 -14.92 3.40 -5.42
C CYS A 270 -13.73 3.88 -6.26
N LEU A 271 -12.54 3.30 -6.02
CA LEU A 271 -11.32 3.69 -6.73
C LEU A 271 -11.39 3.36 -8.23
N TYR A 272 -11.92 2.18 -8.60
CA TYR A 272 -12.10 1.83 -10.02
C TYR A 272 -13.18 2.65 -10.70
N ALA A 273 -14.26 3.06 -10.00
CA ALA A 273 -15.26 3.97 -10.51
C ALA A 273 -14.63 5.33 -10.90
N SER A 274 -13.87 5.94 -9.98
CA SER A 274 -13.14 7.19 -10.25
C SER A 274 -12.07 7.00 -11.34
N ALA A 275 -11.28 5.94 -11.28
CA ALA A 275 -10.26 5.66 -12.29
C ALA A 275 -10.83 5.52 -13.70
N ARG A 276 -12.00 4.87 -13.83
CA ARG A 276 -12.73 4.77 -15.10
C ARG A 276 -13.20 6.15 -15.59
N ALA A 277 -13.82 6.93 -14.70
CA ALA A 277 -14.35 8.25 -15.05
C ALA A 277 -13.23 9.22 -15.48
N GLN A 278 -12.11 9.23 -14.77
CA GLN A 278 -10.96 10.09 -15.05
C GLN A 278 -10.20 9.73 -16.32
N ARG A 279 -10.29 8.46 -16.78
CA ARG A 279 -9.63 7.98 -18.02
C ARG A 279 -10.54 7.97 -19.24
N SER A 280 -11.85 8.10 -19.06
CA SER A 280 -12.78 8.22 -20.18
C SER A 280 -12.54 9.54 -20.88
N PRO A 281 -12.35 9.58 -22.23
CA PRO A 281 -12.21 10.85 -22.93
C PRO A 281 -13.48 11.68 -22.69
N ALA A 282 -13.31 12.93 -22.26
CA ALA A 282 -14.40 13.88 -22.20
C ALA A 282 -14.98 14.04 -23.61
N GLY A 283 -16.11 13.40 -23.91
CA GLY A 283 -16.73 13.54 -25.23
C GLY A 283 -17.49 12.34 -25.81
N CYS A 284 -17.43 11.14 -25.21
CA CYS A 284 -18.25 10.01 -25.68
C CYS A 284 -19.58 9.88 -24.91
N ARG A 285 -20.31 10.99 -24.76
CA ARG A 285 -21.80 10.93 -24.65
C ARG A 285 -22.33 11.27 -26.01
N GLU A 286 -22.74 10.28 -26.81
CA GLU A 286 -23.63 10.56 -27.92
C GLU A 286 -24.92 11.17 -27.35
N PRO A 287 -25.35 12.36 -27.85
CA PRO A 287 -26.67 12.88 -27.48
C PRO A 287 -27.68 11.84 -27.93
N GLY A 288 -28.49 11.35 -26.98
CA GLY A 288 -29.53 10.38 -27.23
C GLY A 288 -30.34 10.76 -28.44
N THR A 289 -30.37 9.90 -29.43
CA THR A 289 -31.40 9.93 -30.49
C THR A 289 -32.75 9.66 -29.82
N GLU A 290 -33.47 10.73 -29.51
CA GLU A 290 -34.91 10.66 -29.30
C GLU A 290 -35.53 10.04 -30.55
N ARG A 291 -36.17 8.91 -30.37
CA ARG A 291 -37.22 8.39 -31.26
C ARG A 291 -38.44 8.01 -30.43
#